data_049d469e50e4da2f8e86c2315702a3e6
#
_entry.id   049d469e50e4da2f8e86c2315702a3e6
#
_cell.length_a   1.000
_cell.length_b   1.000
_cell.length_c   1.000
_cell.angle_alpha   90.00
_cell.angle_beta   90.00
_cell.angle_gamma   90.00
#
_symmetry.space_group_name_H-M   'P 1'
#
loop_
_entity.id
_entity.type
_entity.pdbx_description
1 polymer ?
#
loop_
_entity_poly.entity_id
_entity_poly.type
_entity_poly.pdbx_seq_one_letter_code
_entity_poly.pdbx_strand_id
1 'polypeptide(L)'
;MIGLLKFITCGSVDDGKSTLIGHILYDSKLLYTDQEEALELDSKVGSRGGKIDYSLLLDGLMAEREQGITIDVAYRYFTTEKRSFIVADTPGHEEYTRNMAVGASFADLAVILIDASQGVLVQTRRHARICALMGIRHFVFAVNKMDLVKYDQETFRKIEEQIKELQEELSLTNVKIIPVSATEGDNVTTKSDNIPWYTGEPLLEYLETVDVREKSEEEGFYMPVQRVCRPNHTFRGFQGQIESGQISVGDEIVTLPSKEHAKVKS
;
A
#
# COMPACT_ATOMS: atom_id res chain seq x y z
N MET A 1 5.63 18.52 -2.35
CA MET A 1 4.84 17.28 -2.41
C MET A 1 5.77 16.18 -2.88
N ILE A 2 5.90 15.07 -2.15
CA ILE A 2 6.90 14.01 -2.39
C ILE A 2 6.47 13.03 -3.51
N GLY A 3 5.59 13.43 -4.39
CA GLY A 3 5.11 12.58 -5.49
C GLY A 3 4.01 11.58 -5.09
N LEU A 4 3.75 10.59 -5.92
CA LEU A 4 2.74 9.55 -5.74
C LEU A 4 3.35 8.32 -5.06
N LEU A 5 2.67 7.73 -4.07
CA LEU A 5 2.95 6.41 -3.54
C LEU A 5 1.81 5.45 -3.90
N LYS A 6 2.15 4.33 -4.49
CA LYS A 6 1.23 3.23 -4.72
C LYS A 6 1.54 2.13 -3.71
N PHE A 7 0.57 1.78 -2.89
CA PHE A 7 0.78 0.70 -1.91
C PHE A 7 -0.38 -0.28 -1.89
N ILE A 8 -0.09 -1.49 -1.46
CA ILE A 8 -1.06 -2.56 -1.28
C ILE A 8 -1.23 -2.84 0.20
N THR A 9 -2.46 -3.14 0.63
CA THR A 9 -2.72 -3.75 1.92
C THR A 9 -2.99 -5.24 1.76
N CYS A 10 -2.31 -6.07 2.52
CA CYS A 10 -2.48 -7.51 2.53
C CYS A 10 -2.34 -8.08 3.94
N GLY A 11 -2.81 -9.30 4.14
CA GLY A 11 -2.93 -9.97 5.43
C GLY A 11 -4.04 -11.01 5.38
N SER A 12 -4.21 -11.78 6.43
CA SER A 12 -5.28 -12.78 6.52
C SER A 12 -6.67 -12.14 6.56
N VAL A 13 -7.71 -12.95 6.43
CA VAL A 13 -9.07 -12.53 6.71
C VAL A 13 -9.13 -12.03 8.17
N ASP A 14 -9.87 -10.98 8.41
CA ASP A 14 -10.04 -10.35 9.72
C ASP A 14 -8.80 -9.67 10.33
N ASP A 15 -7.67 -9.58 9.63
CA ASP A 15 -6.50 -8.81 10.11
C ASP A 15 -6.75 -7.29 10.17
N GLY A 16 -7.88 -6.81 9.61
CA GLY A 16 -8.31 -5.41 9.70
C GLY A 16 -7.81 -4.51 8.57
N LYS A 17 -7.58 -5.07 7.36
CA LYS A 17 -7.11 -4.32 6.18
C LYS A 17 -8.03 -3.16 5.81
N SER A 18 -9.29 -3.46 5.53
CA SER A 18 -10.29 -2.45 5.16
C SER A 18 -10.56 -1.47 6.30
N THR A 19 -10.53 -1.94 7.56
CA THR A 19 -10.63 -1.06 8.74
C THR A 19 -9.49 -0.06 8.79
N LEU A 20 -8.25 -0.49 8.53
CA LEU A 20 -7.06 0.38 8.56
C LEU A 20 -7.15 1.48 7.49
N ILE A 21 -7.49 1.11 6.26
CA ILE A 21 -7.63 2.08 5.16
C ILE A 21 -8.79 3.04 5.45
N GLY A 22 -9.93 2.51 5.87
CA GLY A 22 -11.09 3.32 6.22
C GLY A 22 -10.79 4.32 7.34
N HIS A 23 -10.03 3.92 8.36
CA HIS A 23 -9.60 4.82 9.42
C HIS A 23 -8.67 5.94 8.90
N ILE A 24 -7.70 5.61 8.04
CA ILE A 24 -6.83 6.61 7.41
C ILE A 24 -7.66 7.64 6.64
N LEU A 25 -8.64 7.19 5.84
CA LEU A 25 -9.49 8.07 5.05
C LEU A 25 -10.35 8.97 5.93
N TYR A 26 -10.93 8.43 7.00
CA TYR A 26 -11.78 9.16 7.93
C TYR A 26 -10.99 10.24 8.69
N ASP A 27 -9.90 9.88 9.35
CA ASP A 27 -9.09 10.80 10.14
C ASP A 27 -8.43 11.90 9.30
N SER A 28 -8.05 11.57 8.07
CA SER A 28 -7.46 12.54 7.13
C SER A 28 -8.50 13.50 6.55
N LYS A 29 -9.77 13.42 6.95
CA LYS A 29 -10.90 14.22 6.42
C LYS A 29 -10.99 14.20 4.89
N LEU A 30 -10.76 13.03 4.31
CA LEU A 30 -10.73 12.81 2.86
C LEU A 30 -12.08 12.26 2.34
N LEU A 31 -13.06 12.15 3.22
CA LEU A 31 -14.42 11.75 2.90
C LEU A 31 -15.27 12.97 2.52
N TYR A 32 -16.22 12.75 1.62
CA TYR A 32 -17.28 13.73 1.39
C TYR A 32 -18.29 13.68 2.53
N THR A 33 -18.92 14.79 2.83
CA THR A 33 -19.86 14.93 3.97
C THR A 33 -21.00 13.91 3.92
N ASP A 34 -21.50 13.58 2.72
CA ASP A 34 -22.52 12.53 2.52
C ASP A 34 -22.01 11.12 2.84
N GLN A 35 -20.71 10.86 2.61
CA GLN A 35 -20.09 9.58 2.97
C GLN A 35 -19.87 9.45 4.48
N GLU A 36 -19.48 10.55 5.15
CA GLU A 36 -19.36 10.59 6.63
C GLU A 36 -20.72 10.33 7.30
N GLU A 37 -21.76 11.03 6.84
CA GLU A 37 -23.13 10.85 7.38
C GLU A 37 -23.67 9.43 7.13
N ALA A 38 -23.44 8.86 5.94
CA ALA A 38 -23.83 7.49 5.64
C ALA A 38 -23.10 6.47 6.52
N LEU A 39 -21.78 6.65 6.71
CA LEU A 39 -20.97 5.80 7.58
C LEU A 39 -21.45 5.82 9.03
N GLU A 40 -21.76 7.01 9.57
CA GLU A 40 -22.28 7.14 10.92
C GLU A 40 -23.65 6.48 11.09
N LEU A 41 -24.53 6.61 10.08
CA LEU A 41 -25.86 5.97 10.11
C LEU A 41 -25.75 4.46 10.05
N ASP A 42 -24.97 3.91 9.12
CA ASP A 42 -24.76 2.48 8.96
C ASP A 42 -24.07 1.86 10.18
N SER A 43 -23.13 2.58 10.80
CA SER A 43 -22.44 2.14 12.02
C SER A 43 -23.38 2.10 13.24
N LYS A 44 -24.40 2.97 13.31
CA LYS A 44 -25.43 2.94 14.38
C LYS A 44 -26.37 1.75 14.28
N VAL A 45 -26.58 1.24 13.06
CA VAL A 45 -27.44 0.07 12.80
C VAL A 45 -26.66 -1.25 12.95
N GLY A 46 -25.32 -1.19 12.84
CA GLY A 46 -24.43 -2.36 12.88
C GLY A 46 -24.13 -2.89 14.30
N SER A 47 -23.49 -4.04 14.35
CA SER A 47 -23.27 -4.85 15.57
C SER A 47 -22.17 -4.36 16.52
N ARG A 48 -21.48 -3.25 16.23
CA ARG A 48 -20.29 -2.77 17.01
C ARG A 48 -20.62 -1.78 18.15
N GLY A 49 -21.85 -1.78 18.65
CA GLY A 49 -22.21 -1.00 19.86
C GLY A 49 -22.08 0.52 19.68
N GLY A 50 -22.28 1.06 18.48
CA GLY A 50 -22.28 2.50 18.19
C GLY A 50 -20.90 3.09 17.87
N LYS A 51 -19.83 2.28 17.79
CA LYS A 51 -18.54 2.70 17.24
C LYS A 51 -18.58 2.69 15.71
N ILE A 52 -17.84 3.59 15.08
CA ILE A 52 -17.74 3.69 13.60
C ILE A 52 -17.11 2.40 13.04
N ASP A 53 -17.76 1.84 12.04
CA ASP A 53 -17.24 0.70 11.28
C ASP A 53 -16.56 1.19 9.98
N TYR A 54 -15.27 1.46 10.07
CA TYR A 54 -14.49 2.00 8.97
C TYR A 54 -14.41 1.06 7.75
N SER A 55 -14.66 -0.26 7.90
CA SER A 55 -14.62 -1.21 6.79
C SER A 55 -15.71 -0.95 5.75
N LEU A 56 -16.85 -0.41 6.18
CA LEU A 56 -17.97 -0.06 5.30
C LEU A 56 -17.62 0.97 4.22
N LEU A 57 -16.56 1.75 4.41
CA LEU A 57 -16.08 2.71 3.41
C LEU A 57 -15.50 2.04 2.16
N LEU A 58 -15.08 0.79 2.28
CA LEU A 58 -14.36 0.08 1.21
C LEU A 58 -15.21 -0.99 0.52
N ASP A 59 -16.25 -1.48 1.18
CA ASP A 59 -17.12 -2.53 0.66
C ASP A 59 -17.91 -2.04 -0.55
N GLY A 60 -17.38 -2.31 -1.74
CA GLY A 60 -17.95 -1.87 -3.02
C GLY A 60 -18.95 -2.83 -3.64
N LEU A 61 -18.74 -4.14 -3.45
CA LEU A 61 -19.58 -5.18 -4.02
C LEU A 61 -20.64 -5.66 -3.03
N MET A 62 -21.84 -5.94 -3.52
CA MET A 62 -22.93 -6.47 -2.69
C MET A 62 -22.55 -7.82 -2.05
N ALA A 63 -21.81 -8.66 -2.80
CA ALA A 63 -21.29 -9.93 -2.30
C ALA A 63 -20.23 -9.76 -1.20
N GLU A 64 -19.42 -8.71 -1.23
CA GLU A 64 -18.45 -8.37 -0.18
C GLU A 64 -19.15 -7.99 1.12
N ARG A 65 -20.22 -7.17 1.02
CA ARG A 65 -21.05 -6.78 2.17
C ARG A 65 -21.79 -7.97 2.80
N GLU A 66 -22.31 -8.87 1.97
CA GLU A 66 -23.02 -10.08 2.44
C GLU A 66 -22.08 -11.09 3.12
N GLN A 67 -20.88 -11.25 2.62
CA GLN A 67 -19.90 -12.21 3.12
C GLN A 67 -18.93 -11.62 4.14
N GLY A 68 -18.83 -10.28 4.22
CA GLY A 68 -17.88 -9.58 5.10
C GLY A 68 -16.42 -9.80 4.73
N ILE A 69 -16.12 -10.11 3.44
CA ILE A 69 -14.77 -10.33 2.94
C ILE A 69 -14.53 -9.56 1.63
N THR A 70 -13.31 -9.08 1.42
CA THR A 70 -12.87 -8.52 0.14
C THR A 70 -12.68 -9.66 -0.86
N ILE A 71 -13.29 -9.55 -2.04
CA ILE A 71 -13.25 -10.55 -3.12
C ILE A 71 -12.32 -10.09 -4.23
N ASP A 72 -12.44 -8.83 -4.65
CA ASP A 72 -11.63 -8.24 -5.72
C ASP A 72 -10.75 -7.11 -5.18
N VAL A 73 -9.83 -6.62 -6.01
CA VAL A 73 -8.95 -5.52 -5.63
C VAL A 73 -9.72 -4.21 -5.71
N ALA A 74 -9.84 -3.51 -4.58
CA ALA A 74 -10.42 -2.19 -4.52
C ALA A 74 -9.33 -1.11 -4.50
N TYR A 75 -9.34 -0.23 -5.50
CA TYR A 75 -8.41 0.90 -5.56
C TYR A 75 -9.04 2.15 -4.97
N ARG A 76 -8.31 2.82 -4.07
CA ARG A 76 -8.72 4.11 -3.50
C ARG A 76 -7.61 5.13 -3.71
N TYR A 77 -8.02 6.36 -3.95
CA TYR A 77 -7.15 7.51 -4.23
C TYR A 77 -7.36 8.54 -3.14
N PHE A 78 -6.29 8.97 -2.52
CA PHE A 78 -6.35 10.05 -1.56
C PHE A 78 -5.07 10.87 -1.56
N THR A 79 -5.13 12.09 -1.00
CA THR A 79 -3.99 13.01 -0.98
C THR A 79 -3.95 13.71 0.37
N THR A 80 -2.82 13.68 1.03
CA THR A 80 -2.52 14.51 2.18
C THR A 80 -1.77 15.78 1.74
N GLU A 81 -1.49 16.68 2.68
CA GLU A 81 -0.69 17.88 2.37
C GLU A 81 0.73 17.53 1.85
N LYS A 82 1.26 16.37 2.20
CA LYS A 82 2.63 15.97 1.88
C LYS A 82 2.73 15.08 0.65
N ARG A 83 1.74 14.18 0.43
CA ARG A 83 1.84 13.14 -0.60
C ARG A 83 0.49 12.71 -1.16
N SER A 84 0.46 12.26 -2.42
CA SER A 84 -0.69 11.58 -3.02
C SER A 84 -0.50 10.06 -2.94
N PHE A 85 -1.62 9.34 -2.80
CA PHE A 85 -1.62 7.88 -2.59
C PHE A 85 -2.61 7.18 -3.51
N ILE A 86 -2.23 5.99 -3.94
CA ILE A 86 -3.15 4.99 -4.47
C ILE A 86 -2.98 3.74 -3.61
N VAL A 87 -4.04 3.32 -2.93
CA VAL A 87 -4.04 2.09 -2.16
C VAL A 87 -4.86 1.03 -2.89
N ALA A 88 -4.28 -0.18 -2.99
CA ALA A 88 -4.98 -1.38 -3.41
C ALA A 88 -5.35 -2.19 -2.17
N ASP A 89 -6.63 -2.21 -1.80
CA ASP A 89 -7.13 -3.15 -0.80
C ASP A 89 -7.34 -4.51 -1.43
N THR A 90 -6.79 -5.55 -0.82
CA THR A 90 -6.76 -6.88 -1.44
C THR A 90 -7.36 -7.97 -0.56
N PRO A 91 -7.91 -9.01 -1.21
CA PRO A 91 -8.47 -10.14 -0.50
C PRO A 91 -7.46 -10.82 0.44
N GLY A 92 -7.92 -11.20 1.64
CA GLY A 92 -7.12 -11.98 2.59
C GLY A 92 -7.25 -13.49 2.43
N HIS A 93 -8.33 -13.96 1.78
CA HIS A 93 -8.63 -15.39 1.63
C HIS A 93 -7.74 -16.05 0.57
N GLU A 94 -7.30 -17.28 0.84
CA GLU A 94 -6.34 -17.98 -0.03
C GLU A 94 -6.86 -18.25 -1.45
N GLU A 95 -8.16 -18.43 -1.62
CA GLU A 95 -8.79 -18.63 -2.94
C GLU A 95 -8.64 -17.42 -3.86
N TYR A 96 -8.52 -16.22 -3.29
CA TYR A 96 -8.38 -14.96 -4.03
C TYR A 96 -6.92 -14.48 -4.16
N THR A 97 -5.95 -15.37 -3.92
CA THR A 97 -4.51 -15.06 -4.03
C THR A 97 -4.13 -14.45 -5.39
N ARG A 98 -4.82 -14.84 -6.48
CA ARG A 98 -4.59 -14.25 -7.81
C ARG A 98 -4.91 -12.75 -7.82
N ASN A 99 -6.02 -12.34 -7.23
CA ASN A 99 -6.43 -10.94 -7.17
C ASN A 99 -5.43 -10.14 -6.31
N MET A 100 -4.99 -10.71 -5.18
CA MET A 100 -3.93 -10.13 -4.38
C MET A 100 -2.63 -9.89 -5.19
N ALA A 101 -2.20 -10.85 -6.01
CA ALA A 101 -1.01 -10.71 -6.86
C ALA A 101 -1.18 -9.60 -7.91
N VAL A 102 -2.39 -9.39 -8.45
CA VAL A 102 -2.69 -8.26 -9.35
C VAL A 102 -2.49 -6.93 -8.64
N GLY A 103 -2.99 -6.79 -7.42
CA GLY A 103 -2.75 -5.60 -6.59
C GLY A 103 -1.26 -5.37 -6.30
N ALA A 104 -0.52 -6.46 -5.99
CA ALA A 104 0.91 -6.38 -5.72
C ALA A 104 1.74 -5.93 -6.93
N SER A 105 1.37 -6.32 -8.16
CA SER A 105 2.10 -5.92 -9.37
C SER A 105 2.04 -4.41 -9.68
N PHE A 106 1.12 -3.71 -9.04
CA PHE A 106 0.91 -2.28 -9.20
C PHE A 106 1.66 -1.44 -8.16
N ALA A 107 1.99 -2.02 -7.00
CA ALA A 107 2.39 -1.29 -5.81
C ALA A 107 3.92 -1.13 -5.68
N ASP A 108 4.35 0.00 -5.14
CA ASP A 108 5.74 0.31 -4.79
C ASP A 108 6.09 -0.16 -3.37
N LEU A 109 5.06 -0.31 -2.51
CA LEU A 109 5.20 -0.67 -1.10
C LEU A 109 4.07 -1.61 -0.68
N ALA A 110 4.37 -2.57 0.21
CA ALA A 110 3.38 -3.46 0.80
C ALA A 110 3.19 -3.16 2.29
N VAL A 111 1.94 -2.94 2.69
CA VAL A 111 1.52 -2.91 4.10
C VAL A 111 0.90 -4.26 4.43
N ILE A 112 1.60 -5.08 5.19
CA ILE A 112 1.16 -6.42 5.59
C ILE A 112 0.66 -6.36 7.03
N LEU A 113 -0.63 -6.61 7.21
CA LEU A 113 -1.24 -6.62 8.53
C LEU A 113 -1.04 -7.99 9.21
N ILE A 114 -0.82 -7.94 10.51
CA ILE A 114 -0.67 -9.11 11.38
C ILE A 114 -1.54 -8.88 12.61
N ASP A 115 -2.45 -9.78 12.91
CA ASP A 115 -3.19 -9.76 14.16
C ASP A 115 -2.26 -10.06 15.34
N ALA A 116 -2.14 -9.12 16.29
CA ALA A 116 -1.25 -9.24 17.44
C ALA A 116 -1.57 -10.45 18.34
N SER A 117 -2.82 -10.93 18.31
CA SER A 117 -3.22 -12.13 19.06
C SER A 117 -2.79 -13.45 18.42
N GLN A 118 -2.46 -13.42 17.12
CA GLN A 118 -2.14 -14.64 16.35
C GLN A 118 -0.68 -14.69 15.89
N GLY A 119 -0.04 -13.56 15.68
CA GLY A 119 1.32 -13.47 15.15
C GLY A 119 1.41 -13.78 13.67
N VAL A 120 2.62 -14.16 13.21
CA VAL A 120 2.91 -14.43 11.79
C VAL A 120 2.32 -15.77 11.35
N LEU A 121 1.29 -15.73 10.53
CA LEU A 121 0.59 -16.90 9.99
C LEU A 121 1.18 -17.34 8.64
N VAL A 122 0.77 -18.54 8.20
CA VAL A 122 1.11 -19.07 6.86
C VAL A 122 0.69 -18.10 5.75
N GLN A 123 -0.46 -17.45 5.90
CA GLN A 123 -0.97 -16.49 4.93
C GLN A 123 -0.13 -15.21 4.90
N THR A 124 0.34 -14.73 6.05
CA THR A 124 1.29 -13.60 6.15
C THR A 124 2.56 -13.88 5.34
N ARG A 125 3.14 -15.08 5.53
CA ARG A 125 4.33 -15.53 4.79
C ARG A 125 4.08 -15.61 3.28
N ARG A 126 2.90 -16.12 2.88
CA ARG A 126 2.48 -16.24 1.48
C ARG A 126 2.38 -14.84 0.82
N HIS A 127 1.72 -13.90 1.48
CA HIS A 127 1.55 -12.54 0.98
C HIS A 127 2.90 -11.81 0.86
N ALA A 128 3.75 -11.89 1.87
CA ALA A 128 5.09 -11.30 1.81
C ALA A 128 5.92 -11.86 0.64
N ARG A 129 5.86 -13.19 0.41
CA ARG A 129 6.54 -13.84 -0.71
C ARG A 129 6.01 -13.39 -2.07
N ILE A 130 4.69 -13.27 -2.22
CA ILE A 130 4.07 -12.79 -3.47
C ILE A 130 4.47 -11.34 -3.74
N CYS A 131 4.41 -10.45 -2.74
CA CYS A 131 4.85 -9.08 -2.88
C CYS A 131 6.32 -8.98 -3.31
N ALA A 132 7.21 -9.76 -2.69
CA ALA A 132 8.62 -9.83 -3.06
C ALA A 132 8.83 -10.33 -4.50
N LEU A 133 8.09 -11.37 -4.92
CA LEU A 133 8.12 -11.89 -6.30
C LEU A 133 7.59 -10.90 -7.33
N MET A 134 6.64 -10.04 -6.96
CA MET A 134 6.13 -8.96 -7.82
C MET A 134 7.08 -7.75 -7.88
N GLY A 135 8.22 -7.79 -7.19
CA GLY A 135 9.25 -6.75 -7.24
C GLY A 135 9.12 -5.68 -6.16
N ILE A 136 8.18 -5.81 -5.22
CA ILE A 136 8.07 -4.86 -4.11
C ILE A 136 9.30 -5.02 -3.21
N ARG A 137 9.94 -3.89 -2.86
CA ARG A 137 11.15 -3.84 -2.03
C ARG A 137 10.94 -3.15 -0.69
N HIS A 138 9.84 -2.44 -0.52
CA HIS A 138 9.49 -1.75 0.71
C HIS A 138 8.32 -2.44 1.41
N PHE A 139 8.53 -2.84 2.65
CA PHE A 139 7.55 -3.60 3.43
C PHE A 139 7.27 -2.89 4.75
N VAL A 140 6.01 -2.72 5.06
CA VAL A 140 5.54 -2.32 6.39
C VAL A 140 4.76 -3.49 6.96
N PHE A 141 5.21 -4.05 8.07
CA PHE A 141 4.42 -4.98 8.85
C PHE A 141 3.68 -4.19 9.94
N ALA A 142 2.38 -4.05 9.74
CA ALA A 142 1.49 -3.41 10.70
C ALA A 142 0.97 -4.47 11.68
N VAL A 143 1.53 -4.50 12.89
CA VAL A 143 1.08 -5.39 13.96
C VAL A 143 -0.18 -4.78 14.54
N ASN A 144 -1.33 -5.24 14.02
CA ASN A 144 -2.65 -4.68 14.28
C ASN A 144 -3.34 -5.35 15.48
N LYS A 145 -4.40 -4.71 15.94
CA LYS A 145 -5.20 -5.14 17.10
C LYS A 145 -4.39 -5.17 18.40
N MET A 146 -3.48 -4.22 18.57
CA MET A 146 -2.71 -4.07 19.79
C MET A 146 -3.60 -3.81 21.01
N ASP A 147 -4.78 -3.24 20.83
CA ASP A 147 -5.82 -3.06 21.83
C ASP A 147 -6.30 -4.39 22.45
N LEU A 148 -6.45 -5.45 21.64
CA LEU A 148 -6.87 -6.78 22.11
C LEU A 148 -5.83 -7.45 23.00
N VAL A 149 -4.56 -7.16 22.80
CA VAL A 149 -3.46 -7.65 23.62
C VAL A 149 -3.01 -6.60 24.67
N LYS A 150 -3.86 -5.58 24.93
CA LYS A 150 -3.62 -4.52 25.93
C LYS A 150 -2.30 -3.78 25.71
N TYR A 151 -1.92 -3.60 24.45
CA TYR A 151 -0.69 -2.90 24.05
C TYR A 151 0.61 -3.49 24.64
N ASP A 152 0.59 -4.82 24.88
CA ASP A 152 1.71 -5.52 25.52
C ASP A 152 2.96 -5.52 24.64
N GLN A 153 4.04 -4.94 25.18
CA GLN A 153 5.33 -4.82 24.49
C GLN A 153 5.98 -6.19 24.24
N GLU A 154 5.80 -7.16 25.13
CA GLU A 154 6.41 -8.47 25.00
C GLU A 154 5.77 -9.27 23.87
N THR A 155 4.46 -9.18 23.72
CA THR A 155 3.73 -9.74 22.58
C THR A 155 4.22 -9.14 21.26
N PHE A 156 4.39 -7.82 21.20
CA PHE A 156 4.93 -7.16 20.01
C PHE A 156 6.35 -7.64 19.69
N ARG A 157 7.25 -7.76 20.67
CA ARG A 157 8.63 -8.23 20.45
C ARG A 157 8.68 -9.65 19.89
N LYS A 158 7.83 -10.55 20.36
CA LYS A 158 7.74 -11.91 19.83
C LYS A 158 7.34 -11.93 18.35
N ILE A 159 6.41 -11.05 17.97
CA ILE A 159 5.98 -10.92 16.58
C ILE A 159 7.08 -10.26 15.74
N GLU A 160 7.78 -9.27 16.29
CA GLU A 160 8.94 -8.64 15.65
C GLU A 160 10.05 -9.66 15.33
N GLU A 161 10.32 -10.60 16.22
CA GLU A 161 11.26 -11.69 15.99
C GLU A 161 10.80 -12.60 14.84
N GLN A 162 9.53 -12.99 14.82
CA GLN A 162 8.96 -13.79 13.72
C GLN A 162 9.03 -13.06 12.38
N ILE A 163 8.86 -11.73 12.36
CA ILE A 163 8.99 -10.91 11.15
C ILE A 163 10.45 -10.84 10.72
N LYS A 164 11.40 -10.74 11.63
CA LYS A 164 12.85 -10.78 11.32
C LYS A 164 13.26 -12.11 10.70
N GLU A 165 12.77 -13.25 11.23
CA GLU A 165 12.98 -14.55 10.60
C GLU A 165 12.42 -14.60 9.17
N LEU A 166 11.21 -14.06 8.95
CA LEU A 166 10.61 -13.97 7.63
C LEU A 166 11.38 -13.04 6.69
N GLN A 167 11.90 -11.94 7.21
CA GLN A 167 12.76 -10.99 6.49
C GLN A 167 14.03 -11.69 6.00
N GLU A 168 14.68 -12.46 6.83
CA GLU A 168 15.87 -13.25 6.45
C GLU A 168 15.52 -14.34 5.43
N GLU A 169 14.44 -15.11 5.66
CA GLU A 169 13.98 -16.16 4.74
C GLU A 169 13.74 -15.64 3.33
N LEU A 170 13.09 -14.46 3.21
CA LEU A 170 12.72 -13.87 1.92
C LEU A 170 13.72 -12.82 1.41
N SER A 171 14.79 -12.54 2.15
CA SER A 171 15.78 -11.51 1.85
C SER A 171 15.16 -10.12 1.62
N LEU A 172 14.17 -9.74 2.45
CA LEU A 172 13.52 -8.44 2.36
C LEU A 172 14.46 -7.33 2.84
N THR A 173 14.59 -6.27 2.05
CA THR A 173 15.60 -5.23 2.31
C THR A 173 15.09 -4.06 3.16
N ASN A 174 13.97 -3.47 2.80
CA ASN A 174 13.43 -2.28 3.46
C ASN A 174 12.19 -2.67 4.26
N VAL A 175 12.40 -3.07 5.52
CA VAL A 175 11.32 -3.52 6.40
C VAL A 175 11.12 -2.54 7.54
N LYS A 176 9.87 -2.11 7.74
CA LYS A 176 9.41 -1.32 8.88
C LYS A 176 8.36 -2.12 9.64
N ILE A 177 8.42 -2.11 10.98
CA ILE A 177 7.44 -2.80 11.82
C ILE A 177 6.78 -1.75 12.71
N ILE A 178 5.45 -1.66 12.68
CA ILE A 178 4.69 -0.62 13.38
C ILE A 178 3.56 -1.30 14.16
N PRO A 179 3.49 -1.12 15.50
CA PRO A 179 2.35 -1.56 16.27
C PRO A 179 1.19 -0.58 16.10
N VAL A 180 0.01 -1.09 15.75
CA VAL A 180 -1.18 -0.26 15.48
C VAL A 180 -2.44 -0.87 16.10
N SER A 181 -3.46 -0.03 16.28
CA SER A 181 -4.84 -0.46 16.41
C SER A 181 -5.68 0.26 15.35
N ALA A 182 -6.06 -0.45 14.28
CA ALA A 182 -6.84 0.13 13.20
C ALA A 182 -8.23 0.58 13.67
N THR A 183 -8.79 -0.04 14.71
CA THR A 183 -10.10 0.30 15.27
C THR A 183 -10.04 1.53 16.18
N GLU A 184 -9.02 1.62 17.02
CA GLU A 184 -8.89 2.72 18.00
C GLU A 184 -8.05 3.89 17.43
N GLY A 185 -7.36 3.72 16.29
CA GLY A 185 -6.53 4.74 15.64
C GLY A 185 -5.09 4.82 16.14
N ASP A 186 -4.70 3.97 17.09
CA ASP A 186 -3.38 4.02 17.71
C ASP A 186 -2.28 3.77 16.67
N ASN A 187 -1.35 4.72 16.54
CA ASN A 187 -0.25 4.73 15.59
C ASN A 187 -0.67 4.58 14.10
N VAL A 188 -1.93 4.87 13.76
CA VAL A 188 -2.41 4.87 12.37
C VAL A 188 -2.07 6.22 11.73
N THR A 189 -2.72 7.29 12.14
CA THR A 189 -2.52 8.66 11.63
C THR A 189 -1.67 9.51 12.58
N THR A 190 -1.83 9.29 13.88
CA THR A 190 -1.13 10.01 14.95
C THR A 190 -0.46 9.04 15.92
N LYS A 191 0.56 9.52 16.62
CA LYS A 191 1.26 8.73 17.62
C LYS A 191 0.33 8.43 18.81
N SER A 192 0.35 7.17 19.26
CA SER A 192 -0.49 6.71 20.36
C SER A 192 0.15 6.92 21.72
N ASP A 193 -0.63 7.40 22.69
CA ASP A 193 -0.25 7.44 24.10
C ASP A 193 -0.36 6.06 24.77
N ASN A 194 -1.11 5.12 24.18
CA ASN A 194 -1.28 3.76 24.70
C ASN A 194 -0.05 2.87 24.42
N ILE A 195 0.84 3.30 23.49
CA ILE A 195 2.05 2.57 23.08
C ILE A 195 3.32 3.41 23.35
N PRO A 196 3.57 3.84 24.61
CA PRO A 196 4.68 4.75 24.92
C PRO A 196 6.07 4.14 24.68
N TRP A 197 6.17 2.81 24.63
CA TRP A 197 7.39 2.08 24.36
C TRP A 197 7.79 2.07 22.88
N TYR A 198 6.86 2.43 21.97
CA TYR A 198 7.16 2.57 20.54
C TYR A 198 7.61 4.01 20.26
N THR A 199 8.86 4.17 19.84
CA THR A 199 9.46 5.48 19.58
C THR A 199 9.43 5.88 18.10
N GLY A 200 8.98 4.99 17.22
CA GLY A 200 8.88 5.24 15.79
C GLY A 200 7.73 6.18 15.41
N GLU A 201 7.64 6.46 14.14
CA GLU A 201 6.56 7.24 13.52
C GLU A 201 5.29 6.41 13.32
N PRO A 202 4.10 7.04 13.34
CA PRO A 202 2.84 6.38 12.96
C PRO A 202 2.86 5.96 11.49
N LEU A 203 1.91 5.07 11.13
CA LEU A 203 1.86 4.47 9.79
C LEU A 203 1.72 5.52 8.68
N LEU A 204 0.77 6.45 8.81
CA LEU A 204 0.55 7.48 7.77
C LEU A 204 1.77 8.38 7.61
N GLU A 205 2.41 8.80 8.69
CA GLU A 205 3.61 9.63 8.64
C GLU A 205 4.77 8.90 7.93
N TYR A 206 4.94 7.61 8.19
CA TYR A 206 5.91 6.79 7.45
C TYR A 206 5.58 6.71 5.96
N LEU A 207 4.32 6.45 5.59
CA LEU A 207 3.89 6.41 4.18
C LEU A 207 4.08 7.75 3.47
N GLU A 208 3.92 8.87 4.18
CA GLU A 208 4.15 10.22 3.65
C GLU A 208 5.61 10.50 3.34
N THR A 209 6.55 9.91 4.10
CA THR A 209 7.98 10.27 4.09
C THR A 209 8.87 9.26 3.39
N VAL A 210 8.45 7.98 3.30
CA VAL A 210 9.26 6.92 2.72
C VAL A 210 9.62 7.20 1.26
N ASP A 211 10.90 7.10 0.91
CA ASP A 211 11.36 7.16 -0.48
C ASP A 211 11.44 5.75 -1.07
N VAL A 212 10.51 5.45 -1.97
CA VAL A 212 10.42 4.15 -2.65
C VAL A 212 11.11 4.15 -4.01
N ARG A 213 11.68 5.29 -4.44
CA ARG A 213 12.40 5.38 -5.71
C ARG A 213 13.67 4.56 -5.61
N GLU A 214 13.85 3.68 -6.56
CA GLU A 214 15.17 3.06 -6.73
C GLU A 214 16.17 4.17 -7.10
N LYS A 215 17.30 4.20 -6.42
CA LYS A 215 18.40 5.07 -6.81
C LYS A 215 19.04 4.51 -8.08
N SER A 216 18.41 4.76 -9.21
CA SER A 216 18.98 4.47 -10.53
C SER A 216 19.89 5.62 -11.01
N GLU A 217 20.70 6.19 -10.11
CA GLU A 217 21.56 7.33 -10.46
C GLU A 217 22.67 6.98 -11.48
N GLU A 218 22.89 5.70 -11.76
CA GLU A 218 23.90 5.23 -12.73
C GLU A 218 23.32 4.57 -13.99
N GLU A 219 22.00 4.39 -14.08
CA GLU A 219 21.38 3.82 -15.27
C GLU A 219 21.08 4.90 -16.28
N GLY A 220 21.57 4.71 -17.53
CA GLY A 220 21.25 5.60 -18.64
C GLY A 220 19.76 5.68 -18.95
N PHE A 221 19.36 6.65 -19.76
CA PHE A 221 17.97 6.79 -20.20
C PHE A 221 17.48 5.50 -20.89
N TYR A 222 16.37 4.96 -20.41
CA TYR A 222 15.69 3.83 -21.01
C TYR A 222 14.18 4.04 -21.05
N MET A 223 13.60 3.97 -22.24
CA MET A 223 12.16 4.10 -22.48
C MET A 223 11.69 3.06 -23.51
N PRO A 224 10.94 2.04 -23.08
CA PRO A 224 10.26 1.13 -24.01
C PRO A 224 9.21 1.90 -24.84
N VAL A 225 9.28 1.80 -26.15
CA VAL A 225 8.28 2.43 -27.02
C VAL A 225 7.00 1.59 -27.02
N GLN A 226 5.92 2.15 -26.49
CA GLN A 226 4.62 1.50 -26.37
C GLN A 226 3.64 1.94 -27.47
N ARG A 227 3.83 3.15 -28.02
CA ARG A 227 2.94 3.71 -29.04
C ARG A 227 3.68 4.68 -29.96
N VAL A 228 3.26 4.68 -31.25
CA VAL A 228 3.62 5.73 -32.19
C VAL A 228 2.52 6.79 -32.20
N CYS A 229 2.87 8.04 -31.89
CA CYS A 229 1.96 9.18 -31.91
C CYS A 229 2.08 9.91 -33.25
N ARG A 230 0.98 9.99 -34.00
CA ARG A 230 0.89 10.71 -35.27
C ARG A 230 -0.42 11.46 -35.36
N PRO A 231 -0.58 12.57 -34.61
CA PRO A 231 -1.83 13.35 -34.60
C PRO A 231 -2.15 14.02 -35.94
N ASN A 232 -1.11 14.27 -36.77
CA ASN A 232 -1.25 14.88 -38.09
C ASN A 232 -0.10 14.45 -39.03
N HIS A 233 -0.08 14.98 -40.25
CA HIS A 233 0.94 14.60 -41.25
C HIS A 233 2.32 15.20 -41.00
N THR A 234 2.42 16.23 -40.15
CA THR A 234 3.68 16.95 -39.88
C THR A 234 4.40 16.47 -38.60
N PHE A 235 3.72 15.70 -37.76
CA PHE A 235 4.29 15.20 -36.51
C PHE A 235 4.26 13.67 -36.45
N ARG A 236 5.38 13.09 -36.06
CA ARG A 236 5.50 11.68 -35.68
C ARG A 236 6.42 11.57 -34.48
N GLY A 237 5.91 11.04 -33.39
CA GLY A 237 6.66 10.83 -32.16
C GLY A 237 6.46 9.43 -31.61
N PHE A 238 7.29 9.06 -30.62
CA PHE A 238 7.20 7.82 -29.90
C PHE A 238 6.75 8.12 -28.47
N GLN A 239 5.91 7.27 -27.91
CA GLN A 239 5.39 7.38 -26.55
C GLN A 239 5.72 6.11 -25.78
N GLY A 240 6.12 6.28 -24.52
CA GLY A 240 6.42 5.23 -23.57
C GLY A 240 6.62 5.82 -22.18
N GLN A 241 6.69 4.96 -21.18
CA GLN A 241 7.11 5.33 -19.86
C GLN A 241 8.63 5.32 -19.77
N ILE A 242 9.23 6.34 -19.17
CA ILE A 242 10.67 6.33 -18.84
C ILE A 242 10.86 5.40 -17.64
N GLU A 243 11.57 4.28 -17.86
CA GLU A 243 11.84 3.29 -16.81
C GLU A 243 13.10 3.64 -16.02
N SER A 244 14.07 4.30 -16.66
CA SER A 244 15.28 4.77 -15.98
C SER A 244 15.85 6.03 -16.62
N GLY A 245 16.63 6.79 -15.83
CA GLY A 245 17.33 7.99 -16.26
C GLY A 245 16.41 9.17 -16.58
N GLN A 246 16.96 10.13 -17.32
CA GLN A 246 16.26 11.34 -17.76
C GLN A 246 16.68 11.66 -19.20
N ILE A 247 15.89 12.48 -19.87
CA ILE A 247 16.14 12.90 -21.24
C ILE A 247 15.74 14.35 -21.47
N SER A 248 16.52 15.06 -22.26
CA SER A 248 16.29 16.44 -22.64
C SER A 248 16.31 16.62 -24.15
N VAL A 249 15.71 17.70 -24.63
CA VAL A 249 15.77 18.07 -26.04
C VAL A 249 17.24 18.34 -26.42
N GLY A 250 17.70 17.70 -27.50
CA GLY A 250 19.10 17.77 -27.97
C GLY A 250 19.97 16.62 -27.52
N ASP A 251 19.52 15.77 -26.58
CA ASP A 251 20.27 14.60 -26.16
C ASP A 251 20.38 13.58 -27.31
N GLU A 252 21.49 12.86 -27.33
CA GLU A 252 21.71 11.76 -28.25
C GLU A 252 21.22 10.45 -27.63
N ILE A 253 20.43 9.71 -28.39
CA ILE A 253 19.86 8.41 -27.99
C ILE A 253 20.23 7.33 -29.00
N VAL A 254 20.23 6.08 -28.52
CA VAL A 254 20.39 4.89 -29.35
C VAL A 254 19.08 4.12 -29.37
N THR A 255 18.56 3.82 -30.56
CA THR A 255 17.37 3.01 -30.71
C THR A 255 17.70 1.52 -30.67
N LEU A 256 16.92 0.74 -29.94
CA LEU A 256 17.10 -0.71 -29.87
C LEU A 256 15.93 -1.40 -30.60
N PRO A 257 16.15 -2.51 -31.29
CA PRO A 257 17.41 -3.27 -31.43
C PRO A 257 18.31 -2.79 -32.57
N SER A 258 17.89 -1.79 -33.39
CA SER A 258 18.63 -1.37 -34.61
C SER A 258 19.98 -0.72 -34.35
N LYS A 259 20.21 -0.20 -33.12
CA LYS A 259 21.41 0.56 -32.71
C LYS A 259 21.64 1.82 -33.55
N GLU A 260 20.59 2.40 -34.10
CA GLU A 260 20.67 3.68 -34.80
C GLU A 260 20.75 4.83 -33.79
N HIS A 261 21.60 5.81 -34.08
CA HIS A 261 21.73 7.03 -33.32
C HIS A 261 20.72 8.08 -33.79
N ALA A 262 20.09 8.76 -32.84
CA ALA A 262 19.14 9.83 -33.11
C ALA A 262 19.29 10.94 -32.07
N LYS A 263 18.85 12.15 -32.42
CA LYS A 263 18.73 13.28 -31.48
C LYS A 263 17.30 13.53 -31.10
N VAL A 264 17.07 13.80 -29.80
CA VAL A 264 15.78 14.22 -29.29
C VAL A 264 15.45 15.61 -29.84
N LYS A 265 14.34 15.73 -30.54
CA LYS A 265 13.95 16.94 -31.24
C LYS A 265 12.98 17.79 -30.43
N SER A 266 12.03 17.18 -29.72
CA SER A 266 10.98 17.83 -28.93
C SER A 266 10.37 16.85 -27.94
#